data_4a8aebcdfec27984d65a203c4701b3c5
#
_entry.id   4a8aebcdfec27984d65a203c4701b3c5
#
_cell.length_a   1.000
_cell.length_b   1.000
_cell.length_c   1.000
_cell.angle_alpha   90.00
_cell.angle_beta   90.00
_cell.angle_gamma   90.00
#
_symmetry.space_group_name_H-M   'P 1'
#
loop_
_entity.id
_entity.type
_entity.pdbx_description
1 polymer ?
#
loop_
_entity_poly.entity_id
_entity_poly.type
_entity_poly.pdbx_seq_one_letter_code
_entity_poly.pdbx_strand_id
1 'polypeptide(L)'
;MSGIVSNRGRKPISYKKEDLERQPMIMLVCGETGVGKTYRNKQEIKHYMMDHLVMGKKGRKVLAFDTNDDDYPQFRTVSPNHLKALTKVSSRRIRPFNADGSPMDNDEKKEVITKIMKHYKNGLVVLDDIDHYMTGAKGQSMIGALCTVRHKGIDIVLTHQSVAKITTSEWQNCTWLRLHHQVDDVT
;
A
#
# COMPACT_ATOMS: atom_id res chain seq x y z
N MET A 1 -21.89 -38.96 -18.35
CA MET A 1 -23.07 -38.18 -17.93
C MET A 1 -22.65 -37.20 -16.89
N SER A 2 -22.41 -35.96 -17.26
CA SER A 2 -21.97 -34.87 -16.35
C SER A 2 -23.18 -34.15 -15.80
N GLY A 3 -23.48 -34.37 -14.51
CA GLY A 3 -24.57 -33.71 -13.82
C GLY A 3 -24.23 -32.22 -13.56
N ILE A 4 -24.96 -31.35 -14.26
CA ILE A 4 -24.98 -29.91 -13.97
C ILE A 4 -25.76 -29.73 -12.66
N VAL A 5 -25.04 -29.42 -11.55
CA VAL A 5 -25.68 -29.02 -10.29
C VAL A 5 -26.31 -27.65 -10.48
N SER A 6 -27.62 -27.61 -10.62
CA SER A 6 -28.38 -26.36 -10.74
C SER A 6 -28.36 -25.61 -9.40
N ASN A 7 -27.88 -24.38 -9.41
CA ASN A 7 -27.80 -23.46 -8.26
C ASN A 7 -29.18 -22.80 -7.98
N ARG A 8 -30.24 -23.60 -7.96
CA ARG A 8 -31.60 -23.13 -7.69
C ARG A 8 -31.84 -23.05 -6.20
N GLY A 9 -31.92 -21.85 -5.66
CA GLY A 9 -32.49 -21.61 -4.33
C GLY A 9 -31.69 -20.81 -3.33
N ARG A 10 -30.52 -20.26 -3.68
CA ARG A 10 -29.89 -19.29 -2.78
C ARG A 10 -30.55 -17.92 -2.98
N LYS A 11 -31.24 -17.43 -1.94
CA LYS A 11 -31.71 -16.05 -1.91
C LYS A 11 -30.48 -15.14 -2.10
N PRO A 12 -30.59 -14.05 -2.88
CA PRO A 12 -29.50 -13.08 -2.97
C PRO A 12 -29.17 -12.60 -1.56
N ILE A 13 -27.89 -12.63 -1.22
CA ILE A 13 -27.41 -12.15 0.07
C ILE A 13 -27.64 -10.65 0.08
N SER A 14 -28.60 -10.18 0.88
CA SER A 14 -28.79 -8.75 1.10
C SER A 14 -27.77 -8.28 2.13
N TYR A 15 -26.79 -7.55 1.69
CA TYR A 15 -25.86 -6.87 2.60
C TYR A 15 -26.57 -5.66 3.23
N LYS A 16 -26.47 -5.52 4.55
CA LYS A 16 -26.87 -4.29 5.23
C LYS A 16 -25.94 -3.16 4.81
N LYS A 17 -26.42 -1.91 4.86
CA LYS A 17 -25.60 -0.74 4.52
C LYS A 17 -24.30 -0.67 5.33
N GLU A 18 -24.33 -1.14 6.58
CA GLU A 18 -23.21 -1.28 7.51
C GLU A 18 -22.16 -2.32 7.02
N ASP A 19 -22.60 -3.40 6.36
CA ASP A 19 -21.70 -4.41 5.78
C ASP A 19 -20.97 -3.90 4.54
N LEU A 20 -21.41 -2.77 3.98
CA LEU A 20 -20.80 -2.10 2.83
C LEU A 20 -19.84 -1.00 3.27
N GLU A 21 -19.73 -0.71 4.56
CA GLU A 21 -18.73 0.22 5.05
C GLU A 21 -17.33 -0.31 4.71
N ARG A 22 -16.55 0.60 4.17
CA ARG A 22 -15.22 0.28 3.70
C ARG A 22 -14.31 -0.04 4.88
N GLN A 23 -13.82 -1.26 4.92
CA GLN A 23 -12.75 -1.63 5.86
C GLN A 23 -11.43 -1.03 5.39
N PRO A 24 -10.66 -0.36 6.28
CA PRO A 24 -9.31 0.08 5.97
C PRO A 24 -8.43 -1.11 5.59
N MET A 25 -7.59 -0.95 4.58
CA MET A 25 -6.69 -1.99 4.12
C MET A 25 -5.25 -1.68 4.56
N ILE A 26 -4.63 -2.64 5.24
CA ILE A 26 -3.18 -2.70 5.43
C ILE A 26 -2.73 -4.01 4.82
N MET A 27 -2.07 -3.92 3.67
CA MET A 27 -1.57 -5.06 2.92
C MET A 27 -0.07 -5.19 3.13
N LEU A 28 0.36 -6.35 3.57
CA LEU A 28 1.76 -6.74 3.60
C LEU A 28 2.07 -7.60 2.37
N VAL A 29 3.12 -7.25 1.66
CA VAL A 29 3.61 -8.00 0.49
C VAL A 29 5.04 -8.41 0.76
N CYS A 30 5.30 -9.71 0.87
CA CYS A 30 6.61 -10.23 1.24
C CYS A 30 7.17 -11.14 0.16
N GLY A 31 8.47 -11.12 -0.03
CA GLY A 31 9.17 -11.99 -0.97
C GLY A 31 10.51 -11.41 -1.36
N GLU A 32 11.40 -12.26 -1.86
CA GLU A 32 12.72 -11.86 -2.32
C GLU A 32 12.69 -10.83 -3.44
N THR A 33 13.87 -10.27 -3.70
CA THR A 33 14.06 -9.40 -4.87
C THR A 33 13.85 -10.21 -6.16
N GLY A 34 13.15 -9.61 -7.13
CA GLY A 34 12.92 -10.23 -8.43
C GLY A 34 11.72 -11.19 -8.53
N VAL A 35 11.04 -11.55 -7.44
CA VAL A 35 9.88 -12.49 -7.47
C VAL A 35 8.57 -11.85 -7.94
N GLY A 36 8.59 -10.61 -8.42
CA GLY A 36 7.43 -9.96 -9.03
C GLY A 36 6.53 -9.20 -8.06
N LYS A 37 7.00 -8.83 -6.85
CA LYS A 37 6.23 -8.03 -5.89
C LYS A 37 5.69 -6.74 -6.51
N THR A 38 6.56 -5.93 -7.09
CA THR A 38 6.19 -4.64 -7.72
C THR A 38 5.22 -4.84 -8.88
N TYR A 39 5.39 -5.90 -9.69
CA TYR A 39 4.43 -6.22 -10.75
C TYR A 39 3.03 -6.47 -10.18
N ARG A 40 2.91 -7.25 -9.12
CA ARG A 40 1.62 -7.51 -8.46
C ARG A 40 1.07 -6.28 -7.80
N ASN A 41 1.90 -5.46 -7.15
CA ASN A 41 1.47 -4.18 -6.60
C ASN A 41 0.87 -3.27 -7.68
N LYS A 42 1.46 -3.23 -8.88
CA LYS A 42 0.90 -2.48 -10.03
C LYS A 42 -0.49 -2.99 -10.43
N GLN A 43 -0.74 -4.29 -10.38
CA GLN A 43 -2.08 -4.85 -10.64
C GLN A 43 -3.09 -4.43 -9.57
N GLU A 44 -2.73 -4.54 -8.29
CA GLU A 44 -3.59 -4.10 -7.19
C GLU A 44 -3.89 -2.59 -7.26
N ILE A 45 -2.89 -1.78 -7.56
CA ILE A 45 -3.04 -0.34 -7.78
C ILE A 45 -4.04 -0.07 -8.90
N LYS A 46 -3.94 -0.79 -10.02
CA LYS A 46 -4.87 -0.67 -11.14
C LYS A 46 -6.30 -0.97 -10.69
N HIS A 47 -6.52 -2.07 -9.99
CA HIS A 47 -7.83 -2.42 -9.45
C HIS A 47 -8.34 -1.39 -8.45
N TYR A 48 -7.48 -0.89 -7.57
CA TYR A 48 -7.83 0.13 -6.59
C TYR A 48 -8.28 1.45 -7.20
N MET A 49 -7.74 1.79 -8.37
CA MET A 49 -8.07 3.02 -9.11
C MET A 49 -9.31 2.87 -10.01
N MET A 50 -9.74 1.66 -10.31
CA MET A 50 -10.90 1.41 -11.17
C MET A 50 -12.22 1.61 -10.42
N ASP A 51 -13.22 2.10 -11.14
CA ASP A 51 -14.59 2.10 -10.64
C ASP A 51 -15.17 0.68 -10.67
N HIS A 52 -15.72 0.25 -9.56
CA HIS A 52 -16.41 -1.02 -9.43
C HIS A 52 -17.93 -0.79 -9.54
N LEU A 53 -18.42 -0.69 -10.77
CA LEU A 53 -19.82 -0.33 -11.08
C LEU A 53 -20.83 -1.27 -10.40
N VAL A 54 -20.55 -2.57 -10.37
CA VAL A 54 -21.43 -3.58 -9.75
C VAL A 54 -21.59 -3.35 -8.25
N MET A 55 -20.54 -2.84 -7.59
CA MET A 55 -20.53 -2.57 -6.15
C MET A 55 -20.84 -1.10 -5.82
N GLY A 56 -21.08 -0.27 -6.84
CA GLY A 56 -21.29 1.17 -6.64
C GLY A 56 -20.08 1.91 -6.03
N LYS A 57 -18.88 1.32 -6.09
CA LYS A 57 -17.68 1.90 -5.50
C LYS A 57 -16.85 2.61 -6.57
N LYS A 58 -16.47 3.85 -6.30
CA LYS A 58 -15.55 4.61 -7.15
C LYS A 58 -14.10 4.26 -6.84
N GLY A 59 -13.30 4.23 -7.89
CA GLY A 59 -11.85 4.12 -7.78
C GLY A 59 -11.25 5.27 -6.98
N ARG A 60 -10.11 5.04 -6.37
CA ARG A 60 -9.46 5.99 -5.46
C ARG A 60 -8.05 6.30 -5.92
N LYS A 61 -7.54 7.45 -5.51
CA LYS A 61 -6.19 7.90 -5.83
C LYS A 61 -5.12 7.08 -5.11
N VAL A 62 -3.93 7.05 -5.69
CA VAL A 62 -2.76 6.34 -5.16
C VAL A 62 -1.59 7.29 -5.03
N LEU A 63 -0.80 7.13 -3.98
CA LEU A 63 0.49 7.76 -3.78
C LEU A 63 1.53 6.66 -3.59
N ALA A 64 2.42 6.51 -4.57
CA ALA A 64 3.52 5.56 -4.49
C ALA A 64 4.80 6.30 -4.02
N PHE A 65 5.46 5.75 -3.02
CA PHE A 65 6.82 6.14 -2.62
C PHE A 65 7.78 5.22 -3.36
N ASP A 66 8.30 5.73 -4.49
CA ASP A 66 9.06 4.98 -5.49
C ASP A 66 10.55 5.06 -5.17
N THR A 67 11.06 4.04 -4.47
CA THR A 67 12.45 3.99 -4.00
C THR A 67 13.42 3.41 -5.02
N ASN A 68 12.92 2.68 -6.03
CA ASN A 68 13.74 1.93 -6.98
C ASN A 68 13.89 2.61 -8.34
N ASP A 69 13.64 3.89 -8.42
CA ASP A 69 13.79 4.70 -9.61
C ASP A 69 13.10 4.14 -10.86
N ASP A 70 11.84 4.46 -11.00
CA ASP A 70 10.97 4.17 -12.15
C ASP A 70 10.09 2.90 -12.06
N ASP A 71 9.83 2.43 -10.86
CA ASP A 71 8.84 1.36 -10.67
C ASP A 71 7.41 1.80 -11.01
N TYR A 72 7.10 3.10 -10.90
CA TYR A 72 5.77 3.67 -11.15
C TYR A 72 5.78 4.80 -12.19
N PRO A 73 6.29 4.58 -13.42
CA PRO A 73 6.44 5.62 -14.44
C PRO A 73 5.12 6.22 -14.90
N GLN A 74 4.01 5.48 -14.73
CA GLN A 74 2.67 5.96 -15.09
C GLN A 74 2.17 7.11 -14.19
N PHE A 75 2.82 7.36 -13.04
CA PHE A 75 2.44 8.42 -12.13
C PHE A 75 3.38 9.63 -12.26
N ARG A 76 2.78 10.81 -12.33
CA ARG A 76 3.55 12.06 -12.29
C ARG A 76 4.23 12.19 -10.93
N THR A 77 5.51 12.55 -10.95
CA THR A 77 6.28 12.84 -9.74
C THR A 77 5.80 14.12 -9.08
N VAL A 78 5.76 14.14 -7.76
CA VAL A 78 5.45 15.31 -6.95
C VAL A 78 6.52 15.48 -5.86
N SER A 79 6.88 16.73 -5.58
CA SER A 79 7.77 17.03 -4.48
C SER A 79 7.07 16.78 -3.12
N PRO A 80 7.79 16.24 -2.14
CA PRO A 80 7.29 16.07 -0.78
C PRO A 80 6.77 17.38 -0.15
N ASN A 81 7.25 18.52 -0.60
CA ASN A 81 6.83 19.82 -0.10
C ASN A 81 5.43 20.25 -0.60
N HIS A 82 4.92 19.61 -1.65
CA HIS A 82 3.61 19.91 -2.24
C HIS A 82 2.51 18.92 -1.83
N LEU A 83 2.74 18.08 -0.83
CA LEU A 83 1.78 17.04 -0.38
C LEU A 83 0.44 17.59 0.06
N LYS A 84 0.38 18.82 0.59
CA LYS A 84 -0.90 19.48 0.95
C LYS A 84 -1.82 19.66 -0.26
N ALA A 85 -1.27 19.85 -1.45
CA ALA A 85 -2.04 19.98 -2.68
C ALA A 85 -2.63 18.65 -3.15
N LEU A 86 -2.12 17.51 -2.69
CA LEU A 86 -2.56 16.17 -3.07
C LEU A 86 -3.94 15.77 -2.55
N THR A 87 -4.54 16.53 -1.66
CA THR A 87 -5.88 16.23 -1.12
C THR A 87 -6.96 16.20 -2.20
N LYS A 88 -6.73 16.89 -3.33
CA LYS A 88 -7.69 17.04 -4.44
C LYS A 88 -7.23 16.39 -5.76
N VAL A 89 -6.06 15.81 -5.82
CA VAL A 89 -5.43 15.42 -7.09
C VAL A 89 -5.43 13.91 -7.30
N SER A 90 -5.40 13.50 -8.56
CA SER A 90 -5.21 12.12 -9.02
C SER A 90 -3.90 11.51 -8.51
N SER A 91 -3.71 10.23 -8.79
CA SER A 91 -2.55 9.46 -8.35
C SER A 91 -1.22 10.09 -8.73
N ARG A 92 -0.23 9.96 -7.86
CA ARG A 92 1.10 10.53 -7.96
C ARG A 92 2.15 9.56 -7.41
N ARG A 93 3.42 9.84 -7.71
CA ARG A 93 4.57 9.22 -7.04
C ARG A 93 5.46 10.27 -6.39
N ILE A 94 6.19 9.86 -5.36
CA ILE A 94 7.30 10.60 -4.78
C ILE A 94 8.53 9.74 -5.00
N ARG A 95 9.57 10.35 -5.56
CA ARG A 95 10.89 9.75 -5.66
C ARG A 95 11.76 10.28 -4.53
N PRO A 96 12.55 9.44 -3.85
CA PRO A 96 13.38 9.85 -2.71
C PRO A 96 14.67 10.52 -3.17
N PHE A 97 14.55 11.62 -3.89
CA PHE A 97 15.67 12.44 -4.36
C PHE A 97 15.49 13.88 -3.89
N ASN A 98 16.59 14.48 -3.52
CA ASN A 98 16.68 15.89 -3.17
C ASN A 98 16.54 16.79 -4.42
N ALA A 99 16.42 18.09 -4.21
CA ALA A 99 16.26 19.06 -5.29
C ALA A 99 17.50 19.14 -6.22
N ASP A 100 18.68 18.80 -5.70
CA ASP A 100 19.94 18.72 -6.43
C ASP A 100 20.15 17.39 -7.17
N GLY A 101 19.19 16.46 -7.07
CA GLY A 101 19.25 15.15 -7.70
C GLY A 101 19.97 14.08 -6.87
N SER A 102 20.50 14.43 -5.69
CA SER A 102 21.09 13.43 -4.79
C SER A 102 20.02 12.53 -4.17
N PRO A 103 20.33 11.25 -3.91
CA PRO A 103 19.39 10.36 -3.21
C PRO A 103 19.21 10.82 -1.76
N MET A 104 17.98 10.77 -1.27
CA MET A 104 17.65 11.00 0.14
C MET A 104 18.25 9.91 1.02
N ASP A 105 18.77 10.28 2.18
CA ASP A 105 19.14 9.34 3.22
C ASP A 105 17.88 8.73 3.91
N ASN A 106 18.11 7.81 4.85
CA ASN A 106 17.01 7.12 5.52
C ASN A 106 16.19 8.03 6.44
N ASP A 107 16.80 9.05 7.04
CA ASP A 107 16.09 9.97 7.92
C ASP A 107 15.26 10.97 7.10
N GLU A 108 15.79 11.45 5.98
CA GLU A 108 15.03 12.26 5.02
C GLU A 108 13.83 11.50 4.44
N LYS A 109 14.00 10.22 4.09
CA LYS A 109 12.88 9.35 3.66
C LYS A 109 11.81 9.23 4.74
N LYS A 110 12.20 9.05 6.01
CA LYS A 110 11.26 8.99 7.15
C LYS A 110 10.51 10.31 7.33
N GLU A 111 11.18 11.45 7.14
CA GLU A 111 10.50 12.75 7.17
C GLU A 111 9.46 12.90 6.07
N VAL A 112 9.77 12.45 4.85
CA VAL A 112 8.81 12.44 3.74
C VAL A 112 7.58 11.60 4.10
N ILE A 113 7.78 10.39 4.64
CA ILE A 113 6.68 9.52 5.06
C ILE A 113 5.85 10.19 6.16
N THR A 114 6.48 10.86 7.12
CA THR A 114 5.80 11.64 8.15
C THR A 114 4.91 12.73 7.53
N LYS A 115 5.40 13.44 6.52
CA LYS A 115 4.64 14.44 5.76
C LYS A 115 3.47 13.80 5.01
N ILE A 116 3.69 12.63 4.38
CA ILE A 116 2.62 11.86 3.70
C ILE A 116 1.52 11.56 4.72
N MET A 117 1.85 11.00 5.85
CA MET A 117 0.88 10.63 6.88
C MET A 117 0.13 11.84 7.45
N LYS A 118 0.79 12.98 7.53
CA LYS A 118 0.18 14.23 8.02
C LYS A 118 -0.82 14.81 7.03
N HIS A 119 -0.55 14.76 5.74
CA HIS A 119 -1.25 15.54 4.72
C HIS A 119 -2.08 14.72 3.74
N TYR A 120 -1.71 13.46 3.48
CA TYR A 120 -2.46 12.60 2.56
C TYR A 120 -3.74 12.08 3.22
N LYS A 121 -4.80 11.94 2.43
CA LYS A 121 -6.11 11.45 2.88
C LYS A 121 -6.84 10.77 1.73
N ASN A 122 -7.71 9.83 2.08
CA ASN A 122 -8.67 9.20 1.17
C ASN A 122 -8.01 8.58 -0.07
N GLY A 123 -7.09 7.65 0.12
CA GLY A 123 -6.40 6.96 -0.97
C GLY A 123 -5.48 5.86 -0.47
N LEU A 124 -4.76 5.23 -1.40
CA LEU A 124 -3.76 4.22 -1.15
C LEU A 124 -2.38 4.86 -1.06
N VAL A 125 -1.60 4.47 -0.07
CA VAL A 125 -0.16 4.74 0.01
C VAL A 125 0.57 3.42 -0.22
N VAL A 126 1.51 3.41 -1.15
CA VAL A 126 2.38 2.27 -1.44
C VAL A 126 3.79 2.63 -1.01
N LEU A 127 4.36 1.85 -0.09
CA LEU A 127 5.72 1.98 0.39
C LEU A 127 6.49 0.72 0.00
N ASP A 128 7.29 0.85 -1.07
CA ASP A 128 8.10 -0.27 -1.55
C ASP A 128 9.42 -0.37 -0.78
N ASP A 129 9.89 -1.62 -0.61
CA ASP A 129 11.18 -1.97 0.01
C ASP A 129 11.42 -1.26 1.36
N ILE A 130 10.39 -1.27 2.20
CA ILE A 130 10.36 -0.57 3.49
C ILE A 130 11.53 -0.99 4.41
N ASP A 131 12.02 -2.20 4.26
CA ASP A 131 13.13 -2.78 5.01
C ASP A 131 14.44 -1.99 4.88
N HIS A 132 14.60 -1.23 3.81
CA HIS A 132 15.83 -0.48 3.55
C HIS A 132 15.91 0.85 4.29
N TYR A 133 14.77 1.45 4.63
CA TYR A 133 14.75 2.80 5.21
C TYR A 133 13.96 2.93 6.52
N MET A 134 13.12 1.97 6.85
CA MET A 134 12.34 1.96 8.10
C MET A 134 12.99 1.12 9.19
N THR A 135 14.30 1.26 9.32
CA THR A 135 15.12 0.50 10.28
C THR A 135 15.24 1.21 11.63
N GLY A 136 15.56 0.42 12.67
CA GLY A 136 15.78 0.90 14.04
C GLY A 136 14.50 1.31 14.77
N ALA A 137 14.64 1.74 16.02
CA ALA A 137 13.51 2.08 16.90
C ALA A 137 12.61 3.19 16.32
N LYS A 138 13.19 4.21 15.68
CA LYS A 138 12.45 5.30 15.03
C LYS A 138 11.60 4.78 13.85
N GLY A 139 12.16 3.88 13.04
CA GLY A 139 11.43 3.24 11.94
C GLY A 139 10.28 2.39 12.44
N GLN A 140 10.49 1.57 13.46
CA GLN A 140 9.44 0.74 14.07
C GLN A 140 8.31 1.58 14.67
N SER A 141 8.62 2.68 15.34
CA SER A 141 7.62 3.63 15.85
C SER A 141 6.79 4.25 14.71
N MET A 142 7.42 4.58 13.58
CA MET A 142 6.73 5.10 12.40
C MET A 142 5.82 4.06 11.75
N ILE A 143 6.25 2.82 11.66
CA ILE A 143 5.42 1.71 11.18
C ILE A 143 4.18 1.57 12.08
N GLY A 144 4.34 1.59 13.39
CA GLY A 144 3.21 1.60 14.32
C GLY A 144 2.25 2.76 14.05
N ALA A 145 2.78 3.96 13.81
CA ALA A 145 1.96 5.12 13.46
C ALA A 145 1.26 4.96 12.10
N LEU A 146 1.92 4.37 11.08
CA LEU A 146 1.30 4.03 9.79
C LEU A 146 0.07 3.13 9.98
N CYS A 147 0.18 2.14 10.85
CA CYS A 147 -0.92 1.22 11.12
C CYS A 147 -2.13 1.89 11.80
N THR A 148 -1.97 3.08 12.38
CA THR A 148 -3.05 3.80 13.05
C THR A 148 -3.79 4.84 12.19
N VAL A 149 -3.31 5.15 10.98
CA VAL A 149 -3.91 6.21 10.13
C VAL A 149 -5.24 5.85 9.45
N ARG A 150 -5.85 4.75 9.84
CA ARG A 150 -7.16 4.29 9.35
C ARG A 150 -8.22 5.39 9.35
N HIS A 151 -8.23 6.24 10.38
CA HIS A 151 -9.19 7.34 10.53
C HIS A 151 -9.09 8.40 9.43
N LYS A 152 -7.99 8.44 8.67
CA LYS A 152 -7.82 9.36 7.53
C LYS A 152 -8.32 8.80 6.21
N GLY A 153 -8.91 7.60 6.23
CA GLY A 153 -9.33 6.89 5.02
C GLY A 153 -8.15 6.47 4.15
N ILE A 154 -6.98 6.24 4.75
CA ILE A 154 -5.77 5.79 4.06
C ILE A 154 -5.72 4.26 4.09
N ASP A 155 -5.50 3.67 2.93
CA ASP A 155 -5.06 2.29 2.78
C ASP A 155 -3.57 2.26 2.56
N ILE A 156 -2.92 1.18 2.96
CA ILE A 156 -1.47 1.07 2.91
C ILE A 156 -1.07 -0.27 2.30
N VAL A 157 -0.07 -0.25 1.42
CA VAL A 157 0.70 -1.42 1.00
C VAL A 157 2.12 -1.24 1.50
N LEU A 158 2.61 -2.20 2.26
CA LEU A 158 3.99 -2.29 2.73
C LEU A 158 4.66 -3.49 2.06
N THR A 159 5.78 -3.26 1.41
CA THR A 159 6.53 -4.32 0.74
C THR A 159 7.80 -4.64 1.50
N HIS A 160 7.96 -5.91 1.84
CA HIS A 160 9.11 -6.48 2.55
C HIS A 160 9.86 -7.47 1.68
N GLN A 161 11.15 -7.61 1.89
CA GLN A 161 11.97 -8.64 1.24
C GLN A 161 11.88 -9.99 1.96
N SER A 162 11.57 -9.98 3.26
CA SER A 162 11.46 -11.19 4.09
C SER A 162 10.34 -11.05 5.10
N VAL A 163 9.68 -12.16 5.39
CA VAL A 163 8.67 -12.26 6.46
C VAL A 163 9.28 -11.97 7.84
N ALA A 164 10.55 -12.36 8.04
CA ALA A 164 11.26 -12.14 9.30
C ALA A 164 11.46 -10.66 9.65
N LYS A 165 11.35 -9.77 8.67
CA LYS A 165 11.49 -8.32 8.88
C LYS A 165 10.19 -7.63 9.27
N ILE A 166 9.07 -8.32 9.18
CA ILE A 166 7.77 -7.77 9.56
C ILE A 166 7.71 -7.59 11.07
N THR A 167 7.37 -6.39 11.51
CA THR A 167 7.24 -6.08 12.93
C THR A 167 5.93 -6.64 13.52
N THR A 168 5.90 -6.83 14.84
CA THR A 168 4.68 -7.25 15.56
C THR A 168 3.52 -6.28 15.30
N SER A 169 3.79 -4.97 15.22
CA SER A 169 2.77 -3.95 14.95
C SER A 169 2.15 -4.11 13.56
N GLU A 170 2.94 -4.46 12.55
CA GLU A 170 2.44 -4.73 11.20
C GLU A 170 1.55 -5.97 11.19
N TRP A 171 2.00 -7.06 11.80
CA TRP A 171 1.24 -8.30 11.91
C TRP A 171 -0.13 -8.08 12.58
N GLN A 172 -0.15 -7.36 13.70
CA GLN A 172 -1.38 -7.09 14.44
C GLN A 172 -2.39 -6.24 13.68
N ASN A 173 -1.94 -5.43 12.73
CA ASN A 173 -2.77 -4.51 11.97
C ASN A 173 -2.99 -4.93 10.52
N CYS A 174 -2.32 -5.97 10.06
CA CYS A 174 -2.44 -6.51 8.71
C CYS A 174 -3.86 -7.01 8.45
N THR A 175 -4.45 -6.55 7.36
CA THR A 175 -5.76 -7.03 6.88
C THR A 175 -5.62 -7.94 5.67
N TRP A 176 -4.51 -7.82 4.95
CA TRP A 176 -4.18 -8.62 3.78
C TRP A 176 -2.70 -8.99 3.79
N LEU A 177 -2.41 -10.26 3.60
CA LEU A 177 -1.05 -10.78 3.47
C LEU A 177 -0.89 -11.43 2.10
N ARG A 178 0.15 -11.04 1.38
CA ARG A 178 0.58 -11.69 0.15
C ARG A 178 2.01 -12.17 0.31
N LEU A 179 2.19 -13.45 0.17
CA LEU A 179 3.50 -14.09 0.17
C LEU A 179 3.90 -14.43 -1.25
N HIS A 180 5.09 -14.03 -1.62
CA HIS A 180 5.83 -14.50 -2.78
C HIS A 180 6.90 -15.49 -2.32
N HIS A 181 7.67 -16.03 -3.25
CA HIS A 181 8.75 -16.93 -2.93
C HIS A 181 9.71 -16.33 -1.88
N GLN A 182 10.05 -17.13 -0.89
CA GLN A 182 10.97 -16.80 0.21
C GLN A 182 12.06 -17.86 0.21
N VAL A 183 13.31 -17.47 0.45
CA VAL A 183 14.44 -18.36 0.74
C VAL A 183 14.89 -18.15 2.19
N ASP A 184 13.97 -17.79 3.06
CA ASP A 184 14.31 -17.76 4.48
C ASP A 184 14.58 -19.20 4.91
N ASP A 185 15.84 -19.54 5.17
CA ASP A 185 16.19 -20.78 5.84
C ASP A 185 15.50 -20.80 7.19
N VAL A 186 14.51 -21.64 7.31
CA VAL A 186 13.87 -21.96 8.59
C VAL A 186 14.84 -22.85 9.35
N THR A 187 15.82 -22.20 10.01
CA THR A 187 16.67 -22.91 10.99
C THR A 187 16.01 -22.91 12.36
#